data_90aac92ae6d460868c50be57d739df24
#
_entry.id   90aac92ae6d460868c50be57d739df24
#
_cell.length_a   1.000
_cell.length_b   1.000
_cell.length_c   1.000
_cell.angle_alpha   90.00
_cell.angle_beta   90.00
_cell.angle_gamma   90.00
#
_symmetry.space_group_name_H-M   'P 1'
#
loop_
_entity.id
_entity.type
_entity.pdbx_description
1 polymer ?
#
loop_
_entity_poly.entity_id
_entity_poly.type
_entity_poly.pdbx_seq_one_letter_code
_entity_poly.pdbx_strand_id
1 'polypeptide(L)'
;MKKILFTIIALCSTLSVGAQNELETAVLQHNGETKIFTGRDAFVNANAVAVDGDVITLSAGTFNIADITKSISLYGAGFEYNNETGTQKTSLIGTLKIGVSGQTLANVHIEGIYTYQLTAVAHLEDFVLNKCQVLNEITLSRNTNTTISNCQMYDVKSMDEKSINCLIKNSHSRGSINRFGAGSTVTLDHCIVEWAVGRCTCTNSIFLNFDAFKEAHGANVTKCIIYNKIENNGSNTFTDCWEVSPSDVFTDVEEGMGSDSYTPTRTFELKHPETWIGTDGQEVGIRYGWSKVPNSIALKNVTTTVSGNNLNVTYTK
;
A
#
# COMPACT_ATOMS: atom_id res chain seq x y z
N MET A 1 -43.34 -9.63 4.95
CA MET A 1 -42.11 -9.10 4.31
C MET A 1 -40.78 -9.46 5.04
N LYS A 2 -40.76 -9.58 6.38
CA LYS A 2 -39.53 -9.98 7.13
C LYS A 2 -39.02 -11.41 6.88
N LYS A 3 -39.89 -12.34 6.47
CA LYS A 3 -39.50 -13.75 6.18
C LYS A 3 -38.76 -13.96 4.86
N ILE A 4 -38.90 -13.07 3.88
CA ILE A 4 -38.28 -13.17 2.57
C ILE A 4 -36.78 -12.80 2.66
N LEU A 5 -36.43 -11.85 3.51
CA LEU A 5 -35.04 -11.42 3.72
C LEU A 5 -34.20 -12.54 4.34
N PHE A 6 -34.76 -13.34 5.25
CA PHE A 6 -34.09 -14.48 5.88
C PHE A 6 -33.81 -15.62 4.89
N THR A 7 -34.70 -15.83 3.93
CA THR A 7 -34.53 -16.91 2.93
C THR A 7 -33.40 -16.56 1.96
N ILE A 8 -33.17 -15.31 1.66
CA ILE A 8 -32.08 -14.86 0.78
C ILE A 8 -30.72 -15.04 1.47
N ILE A 9 -30.60 -14.74 2.77
CA ILE A 9 -29.37 -14.93 3.54
C ILE A 9 -29.05 -16.43 3.72
N ALA A 10 -30.05 -17.27 3.98
CA ALA A 10 -29.88 -18.72 4.10
C ALA A 10 -29.54 -19.40 2.76
N LEU A 11 -30.04 -18.89 1.63
CA LEU A 11 -29.73 -19.41 0.30
C LEU A 11 -28.28 -19.11 -0.13
N CYS A 12 -27.70 -18.01 0.34
CA CYS A 12 -26.29 -17.68 0.09
C CYS A 12 -25.30 -18.59 0.84
N SER A 13 -25.75 -19.24 1.94
CA SER A 13 -24.88 -20.11 2.76
C SER A 13 -24.82 -21.56 2.30
N THR A 14 -25.66 -22.01 1.37
CA THR A 14 -25.74 -23.43 0.93
C THR A 14 -25.12 -23.69 -0.45
N LEU A 15 -24.56 -22.69 -1.13
CA LEU A 15 -23.94 -22.83 -2.45
C LEU A 15 -22.41 -22.96 -2.42
N SER A 16 -21.86 -23.52 -1.36
CA SER A 16 -20.42 -23.66 -1.19
C SER A 16 -19.94 -25.10 -1.44
N VAL A 17 -19.99 -25.59 -2.67
CA VAL A 17 -19.03 -26.62 -3.16
C VAL A 17 -18.91 -26.50 -4.69
N GLY A 18 -17.86 -25.86 -5.16
CA GLY A 18 -17.46 -25.78 -6.55
C GLY A 18 -17.05 -24.36 -6.90
N ALA A 19 -15.82 -24.16 -7.34
CA ALA A 19 -15.15 -22.92 -7.72
C ALA A 19 -16.08 -21.68 -7.71
N GLN A 20 -16.26 -21.09 -6.55
CA GLN A 20 -17.02 -19.84 -6.44
C GLN A 20 -16.22 -18.76 -7.18
N ASN A 21 -16.72 -18.33 -8.34
CA ASN A 21 -16.49 -16.96 -8.75
C ASN A 21 -17.14 -16.11 -7.66
N GLU A 22 -16.37 -15.67 -6.68
CA GLU A 22 -16.85 -14.71 -5.70
C GLU A 22 -17.34 -13.50 -6.49
N LEU A 23 -18.63 -13.18 -6.35
CA LEU A 23 -19.19 -12.04 -7.03
C LEU A 23 -18.55 -10.78 -6.46
N GLU A 24 -17.82 -10.04 -7.29
CA GLU A 24 -17.22 -8.77 -6.91
C GLU A 24 -18.28 -7.90 -6.24
N THR A 25 -17.99 -7.43 -5.04
CA THR A 25 -18.93 -6.66 -4.23
C THR A 25 -18.28 -5.38 -3.73
N ALA A 26 -18.94 -4.25 -3.91
CA ALA A 26 -18.60 -2.99 -3.28
C ALA A 26 -19.69 -2.58 -2.30
N VAL A 27 -19.27 -2.23 -1.09
CA VAL A 27 -20.14 -1.74 -0.02
C VAL A 27 -19.84 -0.28 0.20
N LEU A 28 -20.80 0.58 -0.08
CA LEU A 28 -20.74 2.03 0.20
C LEU A 28 -21.43 2.31 1.51
N GLN A 29 -20.71 2.97 2.42
CA GLN A 29 -21.23 3.47 3.68
C GLN A 29 -21.32 5.00 3.65
N HIS A 30 -22.50 5.52 3.87
CA HIS A 30 -22.81 6.94 3.89
C HIS A 30 -23.73 7.26 5.07
N ASN A 31 -23.29 8.11 6.00
CA ASN A 31 -24.10 8.58 7.15
C ASN A 31 -24.85 7.45 7.91
N GLY A 32 -24.20 6.28 8.08
CA GLY A 32 -24.78 5.12 8.74
C GLY A 32 -25.68 4.26 7.83
N GLU A 33 -25.95 4.67 6.62
CA GLU A 33 -26.61 3.87 5.59
C GLU A 33 -25.59 3.04 4.80
N THR A 34 -26.03 1.86 4.35
CA THR A 34 -25.21 0.96 3.56
C THR A 34 -25.87 0.65 2.23
N LYS A 35 -25.14 0.80 1.12
CA LYS A 35 -25.54 0.37 -0.22
C LYS A 35 -24.57 -0.67 -0.74
N ILE A 36 -25.09 -1.71 -1.38
CA ILE A 36 -24.30 -2.82 -1.91
C ILE A 36 -24.43 -2.80 -3.45
N PHE A 37 -23.29 -2.87 -4.11
CA PHE A 37 -23.17 -3.00 -5.55
C PHE A 37 -22.44 -4.30 -5.86
N THR A 38 -22.82 -4.98 -6.95
CA THR A 38 -22.27 -6.29 -7.30
C THR A 38 -21.79 -6.31 -8.74
N GLY A 39 -20.85 -7.23 -9.02
CA GLY A 39 -20.25 -7.41 -10.33
C GLY A 39 -19.04 -6.52 -10.56
N ARG A 40 -18.45 -6.68 -11.73
CA ARG A 40 -17.18 -6.05 -12.10
C ARG A 40 -17.21 -4.52 -12.05
N ASP A 41 -18.39 -3.91 -12.27
CA ASP A 41 -18.61 -2.47 -12.17
C ASP A 41 -19.02 -2.00 -10.77
N ALA A 42 -18.99 -2.86 -9.76
CA ALA A 42 -19.42 -2.53 -8.41
C ALA A 42 -18.68 -1.32 -7.85
N PHE A 43 -17.35 -1.23 -8.05
CA PHE A 43 -16.58 -0.06 -7.65
C PHE A 43 -16.99 1.21 -8.41
N VAL A 44 -17.16 1.12 -9.73
CA VAL A 44 -17.58 2.25 -10.58
C VAL A 44 -18.91 2.80 -10.09
N ASN A 45 -19.89 1.91 -9.86
CA ASN A 45 -21.24 2.29 -9.43
C ASN A 45 -21.26 2.87 -8.01
N ALA A 46 -20.49 2.30 -7.07
CA ALA A 46 -20.35 2.82 -5.72
C ALA A 46 -19.72 4.21 -5.73
N ASN A 47 -18.60 4.37 -6.45
CA ASN A 47 -17.88 5.63 -6.56
C ASN A 47 -18.69 6.73 -7.25
N ALA A 48 -19.56 6.39 -8.21
CA ALA A 48 -20.42 7.36 -8.90
C ALA A 48 -21.39 8.08 -7.95
N VAL A 49 -21.91 7.38 -6.94
CA VAL A 49 -22.89 7.91 -5.98
C VAL A 49 -22.29 8.31 -4.63
N ALA A 50 -21.02 8.02 -4.40
CA ALA A 50 -20.30 8.42 -3.19
C ALA A 50 -20.17 9.94 -3.11
N VAL A 51 -20.05 10.47 -1.91
CA VAL A 51 -19.76 11.88 -1.61
C VAL A 51 -18.54 11.96 -0.67
N ASP A 52 -18.06 13.17 -0.40
CA ASP A 52 -16.93 13.36 0.51
C ASP A 52 -17.23 12.79 1.91
N GLY A 53 -16.28 12.08 2.47
CA GLY A 53 -16.38 11.42 3.76
C GLY A 53 -16.90 9.97 3.71
N ASP A 54 -17.36 9.50 2.56
CA ASP A 54 -17.87 8.14 2.41
C ASP A 54 -16.74 7.09 2.46
N VAL A 55 -17.17 5.86 2.80
CA VAL A 55 -16.32 4.68 2.82
C VAL A 55 -16.80 3.67 1.78
N ILE A 56 -15.92 3.24 0.90
CA ILE A 56 -16.15 2.14 -0.03
C ILE A 56 -15.26 0.95 0.38
N THR A 57 -15.89 -0.20 0.63
CA THR A 57 -15.19 -1.44 0.90
C THR A 57 -15.41 -2.42 -0.25
N LEU A 58 -14.32 -2.94 -0.81
CA LEU A 58 -14.34 -3.90 -1.90
C LEU A 58 -14.04 -5.30 -1.37
N SER A 59 -14.78 -6.29 -1.86
CA SER A 59 -14.40 -7.69 -1.66
C SER A 59 -13.10 -8.03 -2.37
N ALA A 60 -12.59 -9.23 -2.13
CA ALA A 60 -11.67 -9.85 -3.07
C ALA A 60 -12.30 -9.92 -4.47
N GLY A 61 -11.46 -9.90 -5.51
CA GLY A 61 -11.91 -9.97 -6.90
C GLY A 61 -11.29 -8.90 -7.80
N THR A 62 -11.80 -8.82 -9.02
CA THR A 62 -11.26 -7.92 -10.05
C THR A 62 -12.31 -6.93 -10.50
N PHE A 63 -12.07 -5.65 -10.26
CA PHE A 63 -13.00 -4.56 -10.52
C PHE A 63 -12.56 -3.69 -11.70
N ASN A 64 -13.52 -3.16 -12.42
CA ASN A 64 -13.30 -2.04 -13.32
C ASN A 64 -12.98 -0.79 -12.50
N ILE A 65 -12.11 0.05 -13.06
CA ILE A 65 -11.58 1.22 -12.35
C ILE A 65 -12.45 2.46 -12.58
N ALA A 66 -12.48 3.35 -11.60
CA ALA A 66 -13.09 4.67 -11.70
C ALA A 66 -12.15 5.71 -11.10
N ASP A 67 -12.19 6.94 -11.62
CA ASP A 67 -11.45 8.07 -11.08
C ASP A 67 -12.05 8.49 -9.73
N ILE A 68 -11.24 8.60 -8.68
CA ILE A 68 -11.66 9.08 -7.36
C ILE A 68 -11.61 10.60 -7.38
N THR A 69 -12.76 11.24 -7.47
CA THR A 69 -12.86 12.72 -7.53
C THR A 69 -13.43 13.33 -6.25
N LYS A 70 -13.51 12.54 -5.19
CA LYS A 70 -14.09 12.88 -3.89
C LYS A 70 -13.17 12.42 -2.76
N SER A 71 -13.26 13.08 -1.63
CA SER A 71 -12.51 12.75 -0.41
C SER A 71 -13.11 11.52 0.27
N ILE A 72 -12.77 10.32 -0.20
CA ILE A 72 -13.32 9.05 0.28
C ILE A 72 -12.24 8.14 0.86
N SER A 73 -12.68 7.15 1.63
CA SER A 73 -11.86 6.02 2.04
C SER A 73 -12.20 4.78 1.21
N LEU A 74 -11.20 4.16 0.60
CA LEU A 74 -11.32 2.94 -0.21
C LEU A 74 -10.53 1.80 0.43
N TYR A 75 -11.22 0.73 0.79
CA TYR A 75 -10.63 -0.46 1.39
C TYR A 75 -10.84 -1.68 0.49
N GLY A 76 -9.79 -2.46 0.29
CA GLY A 76 -9.83 -3.76 -0.37
C GLY A 76 -9.45 -4.90 0.58
N ALA A 77 -9.54 -6.13 0.08
CA ALA A 77 -9.19 -7.35 0.82
C ALA A 77 -7.67 -7.60 0.94
N GLY A 78 -6.86 -6.81 0.24
CA GLY A 78 -5.41 -6.97 0.17
C GLY A 78 -4.91 -7.06 -1.27
N PHE A 79 -3.60 -6.97 -1.46
CA PHE A 79 -2.99 -6.99 -2.79
C PHE A 79 -2.40 -8.34 -3.19
N GLU A 80 -2.47 -9.34 -2.33
CA GLU A 80 -2.01 -10.70 -2.60
C GLU A 80 -3.04 -11.73 -2.16
N TYR A 81 -2.86 -12.95 -2.67
CA TYR A 81 -3.59 -14.11 -2.17
C TYR A 81 -3.17 -14.45 -0.74
N ASN A 82 -4.13 -14.59 0.14
CA ASN A 82 -3.90 -15.03 1.51
C ASN A 82 -4.11 -16.56 1.60
N ASN A 83 -3.02 -17.31 1.73
CA ASN A 83 -3.04 -18.77 1.81
C ASN A 83 -3.78 -19.29 3.05
N GLU A 84 -3.80 -18.54 4.14
CA GLU A 84 -4.43 -18.97 5.39
C GLU A 84 -5.95 -18.88 5.33
N THR A 85 -6.46 -17.83 4.71
CA THR A 85 -7.90 -17.56 4.61
C THR A 85 -8.49 -17.98 3.26
N GLY A 86 -7.65 -18.29 2.27
CA GLY A 86 -8.07 -18.51 0.89
C GLY A 86 -8.54 -17.24 0.17
N THR A 87 -8.35 -16.07 0.78
CA THR A 87 -8.86 -14.81 0.22
C THR A 87 -8.01 -14.34 -0.96
N GLN A 88 -8.65 -14.05 -2.08
CA GLN A 88 -8.03 -13.43 -3.24
C GLN A 88 -7.71 -11.96 -2.99
N LYS A 89 -6.85 -11.38 -3.83
CA LYS A 89 -6.57 -9.94 -3.78
C LYS A 89 -7.75 -9.10 -4.31
N THR A 90 -7.83 -7.84 -3.90
CA THR A 90 -8.66 -6.84 -4.56
C THR A 90 -7.85 -6.17 -5.67
N SER A 91 -8.25 -6.36 -6.91
CA SER A 91 -7.55 -5.86 -8.10
C SER A 91 -8.37 -4.80 -8.83
N LEU A 92 -7.83 -3.60 -8.96
CA LEU A 92 -8.35 -2.54 -9.83
C LEU A 92 -7.53 -2.52 -11.12
N ILE A 93 -8.18 -2.83 -12.27
CA ILE A 93 -7.48 -2.99 -13.53
C ILE A 93 -7.24 -1.63 -14.19
N GLY A 94 -5.97 -1.21 -14.26
CA GLY A 94 -5.58 -0.01 -15.00
C GLY A 94 -4.91 1.04 -14.12
N THR A 95 -5.08 2.31 -14.49
CA THR A 95 -4.55 3.45 -13.76
C THR A 95 -5.62 4.03 -12.85
N LEU A 96 -5.40 3.97 -11.54
CA LEU A 96 -6.24 4.63 -10.55
C LEU A 96 -5.88 6.11 -10.51
N LYS A 97 -6.77 6.96 -11.02
CA LYS A 97 -6.59 8.41 -10.95
C LYS A 97 -7.29 8.98 -9.73
N ILE A 98 -6.63 9.96 -9.10
CA ILE A 98 -7.16 10.67 -7.93
C ILE A 98 -7.27 12.15 -8.26
N GLY A 99 -8.51 12.63 -8.29
CA GLY A 99 -8.89 14.00 -8.57
C GLY A 99 -8.78 14.41 -10.03
N VAL A 100 -9.06 15.67 -10.24
CA VAL A 100 -8.91 16.38 -11.53
C VAL A 100 -8.01 17.59 -11.37
N SER A 101 -7.46 18.09 -12.47
CA SER A 101 -6.56 19.24 -12.46
C SER A 101 -7.22 20.46 -11.80
N GLY A 102 -6.49 21.11 -10.89
CA GLY A 102 -6.96 22.27 -10.14
C GLY A 102 -7.84 21.95 -8.92
N GLN A 103 -8.17 20.68 -8.69
CA GLN A 103 -8.90 20.24 -7.51
C GLN A 103 -7.94 20.06 -6.32
N THR A 104 -8.44 20.28 -5.11
CA THR A 104 -7.83 19.84 -3.86
C THR A 104 -8.73 18.78 -3.24
N LEU A 105 -8.13 17.63 -2.88
CA LEU A 105 -8.80 16.55 -2.15
C LEU A 105 -8.07 16.33 -0.83
N ALA A 106 -8.83 16.33 0.26
CA ALA A 106 -8.30 16.09 1.60
C ALA A 106 -8.79 14.76 2.17
N ASN A 107 -7.94 14.09 2.99
CA ASN A 107 -8.30 12.87 3.70
C ASN A 107 -8.70 11.69 2.76
N VAL A 108 -8.10 11.59 1.60
CA VAL A 108 -8.27 10.39 0.77
C VAL A 108 -7.45 9.25 1.37
N HIS A 109 -8.10 8.13 1.67
CA HIS A 109 -7.45 6.93 2.20
C HIS A 109 -7.68 5.76 1.25
N ILE A 110 -6.60 5.07 0.87
CA ILE A 110 -6.64 3.88 0.03
C ILE A 110 -5.85 2.78 0.71
N GLU A 111 -6.48 1.63 0.93
CA GLU A 111 -5.85 0.50 1.62
C GLU A 111 -6.22 -0.84 0.98
N GLY A 112 -5.25 -1.75 0.94
CA GLY A 112 -5.46 -3.16 0.62
C GLY A 112 -5.82 -3.45 -0.82
N ILE A 113 -5.34 -2.68 -1.77
CA ILE A 113 -5.61 -2.87 -3.20
C ILE A 113 -4.34 -3.15 -4.00
N TYR A 114 -4.54 -3.86 -5.12
CA TYR A 114 -3.59 -4.03 -6.19
C TYR A 114 -4.04 -3.21 -7.39
N THR A 115 -3.15 -2.41 -7.98
CA THR A 115 -3.41 -1.67 -9.21
C THR A 115 -2.15 -1.58 -10.07
N TYR A 116 -2.33 -1.33 -11.38
CA TYR A 116 -1.18 -1.18 -12.27
C TYR A 116 -0.44 0.13 -12.02
N GLN A 117 -1.16 1.24 -11.89
CA GLN A 117 -0.60 2.57 -11.69
C GLN A 117 -1.54 3.41 -10.83
N LEU A 118 -0.97 4.34 -10.05
CA LEU A 118 -1.72 5.34 -9.31
C LEU A 118 -1.25 6.73 -9.74
N THR A 119 -2.18 7.59 -10.13
CA THR A 119 -1.88 8.96 -10.58
C THR A 119 -2.75 9.96 -9.85
N ALA A 120 -2.17 10.74 -8.96
CA ALA A 120 -2.83 11.90 -8.38
C ALA A 120 -2.73 13.09 -9.34
N VAL A 121 -3.87 13.58 -9.78
CA VAL A 121 -3.99 14.78 -10.63
C VAL A 121 -4.35 16.00 -9.82
N ALA A 122 -5.11 15.81 -8.73
CA ALA A 122 -5.45 16.85 -7.76
C ALA A 122 -4.28 17.16 -6.82
N HIS A 123 -4.32 18.31 -6.16
CA HIS A 123 -3.56 18.55 -4.94
C HIS A 123 -4.13 17.65 -3.82
N LEU A 124 -3.30 16.81 -3.21
CA LEU A 124 -3.70 15.93 -2.13
C LEU A 124 -3.26 16.50 -0.78
N GLU A 125 -4.18 16.54 0.18
CA GLU A 125 -3.91 16.86 1.57
C GLU A 125 -4.31 15.68 2.46
N ASP A 126 -3.42 15.31 3.41
CA ASP A 126 -3.62 14.18 4.32
C ASP A 126 -3.96 12.85 3.59
N PHE A 127 -3.24 12.60 2.48
CA PHE A 127 -3.41 11.38 1.70
C PHE A 127 -2.73 10.19 2.36
N VAL A 128 -3.44 9.07 2.42
CA VAL A 128 -2.91 7.81 2.93
C VAL A 128 -3.03 6.70 1.88
N LEU A 129 -1.91 6.07 1.56
CA LEU A 129 -1.83 4.83 0.81
C LEU A 129 -1.22 3.77 1.72
N ASN A 130 -1.98 2.73 2.04
CA ASN A 130 -1.53 1.70 2.99
C ASN A 130 -1.78 0.30 2.45
N LYS A 131 -0.83 -0.61 2.67
CA LYS A 131 -0.94 -2.04 2.29
C LYS A 131 -1.42 -2.24 0.85
N CYS A 132 -0.84 -1.50 -0.08
CA CYS A 132 -1.17 -1.56 -1.51
C CYS A 132 0.00 -2.07 -2.34
N GLN A 133 -0.32 -2.66 -3.49
CA GLN A 133 0.65 -2.92 -4.53
C GLN A 133 0.35 -2.09 -5.77
N VAL A 134 1.34 -1.29 -6.19
CA VAL A 134 1.29 -0.52 -7.43
C VAL A 134 2.42 -1.00 -8.34
N LEU A 135 2.05 -1.70 -9.42
CA LEU A 135 3.03 -2.42 -10.25
C LEU A 135 3.98 -1.52 -11.03
N ASN A 136 3.51 -0.36 -11.48
CA ASN A 136 4.29 0.54 -12.31
C ASN A 136 4.71 1.76 -11.48
N GLU A 137 3.93 2.81 -11.43
CA GLU A 137 4.34 4.02 -10.73
C GLU A 137 3.23 4.64 -9.89
N ILE A 138 3.65 5.31 -8.83
CA ILE A 138 2.85 6.25 -8.07
C ILE A 138 3.31 7.65 -8.49
N THR A 139 2.46 8.34 -9.24
CA THR A 139 2.69 9.74 -9.59
C THR A 139 1.85 10.60 -8.67
N LEU A 140 2.51 11.39 -7.85
CA LEU A 140 1.87 12.39 -7.00
C LEU A 140 1.94 13.73 -7.70
N SER A 141 0.85 14.46 -7.77
CA SER A 141 0.86 15.87 -8.05
C SER A 141 1.34 16.62 -6.79
N ARG A 142 1.12 17.92 -6.71
CA ARG A 142 1.36 18.68 -5.48
C ARG A 142 0.64 18.02 -4.31
N ASN A 143 1.35 17.78 -3.21
CA ASN A 143 0.76 17.10 -2.06
C ASN A 143 1.31 17.62 -0.73
N THR A 144 0.51 17.46 0.32
CA THR A 144 0.85 17.85 1.69
C THR A 144 0.41 16.76 2.66
N ASN A 145 1.27 16.39 3.62
CA ASN A 145 1.00 15.34 4.62
C ASN A 145 0.63 13.99 4.00
N THR A 146 1.36 13.55 2.98
CA THR A 146 1.14 12.25 2.36
C THR A 146 1.84 11.14 3.13
N THR A 147 1.15 10.04 3.39
CA THR A 147 1.75 8.83 3.95
C THR A 147 1.55 7.65 3.00
N ILE A 148 2.66 7.02 2.58
CA ILE A 148 2.68 5.76 1.86
C ILE A 148 3.31 4.73 2.80
N SER A 149 2.57 3.69 3.17
CA SER A 149 3.05 2.73 4.18
C SER A 149 2.68 1.29 3.84
N ASN A 150 3.58 0.37 4.19
CA ASN A 150 3.38 -1.07 3.97
C ASN A 150 3.05 -1.41 2.50
N CYS A 151 3.61 -0.65 1.57
CA CYS A 151 3.31 -0.76 0.15
C CYS A 151 4.44 -1.44 -0.61
N GLN A 152 4.06 -2.12 -1.69
CA GLN A 152 4.98 -2.52 -2.74
C GLN A 152 4.71 -1.69 -3.98
N MET A 153 5.76 -1.08 -4.53
CA MET A 153 5.65 -0.18 -5.66
C MET A 153 6.88 -0.28 -6.56
N TYR A 154 6.76 0.17 -7.80
CA TYR A 154 7.93 0.29 -8.68
C TYR A 154 8.56 1.68 -8.46
N ASP A 155 7.96 2.75 -8.97
CA ASP A 155 8.43 4.12 -8.81
C ASP A 155 7.48 4.97 -7.95
N VAL A 156 8.04 5.96 -7.24
CA VAL A 156 7.30 7.07 -6.63
C VAL A 156 7.90 8.39 -7.07
N LYS A 157 7.08 9.25 -7.66
CA LYS A 157 7.52 10.57 -8.14
C LYS A 157 6.41 11.63 -8.01
N SER A 158 6.77 12.90 -8.04
CA SER A 158 5.82 14.01 -8.04
C SER A 158 5.89 14.89 -9.30
N MET A 159 6.50 14.39 -10.38
CA MET A 159 6.64 15.10 -11.66
C MET A 159 7.19 16.52 -11.51
N ASP A 160 8.19 16.67 -10.62
CA ASP A 160 8.81 17.94 -10.24
C ASP A 160 7.87 18.93 -9.50
N GLU A 161 6.70 18.46 -9.08
CA GLU A 161 5.80 19.18 -8.19
C GLU A 161 6.21 19.07 -6.72
N LYS A 162 5.76 20.02 -5.92
CA LYS A 162 6.17 20.13 -4.51
C LYS A 162 5.39 19.16 -3.63
N SER A 163 6.13 18.32 -2.90
CA SER A 163 5.61 17.40 -1.86
C SER A 163 6.07 17.86 -0.48
N ILE A 164 5.13 18.16 0.41
CA ILE A 164 5.42 18.62 1.78
C ILE A 164 4.99 17.57 2.77
N ASN A 165 5.89 17.19 3.69
CA ASN A 165 5.66 16.13 4.68
C ASN A 165 5.21 14.81 4.03
N CYS A 166 5.89 14.40 2.96
CA CYS A 166 5.65 13.10 2.35
C CYS A 166 6.47 12.04 3.10
N LEU A 167 5.80 11.12 3.76
CA LEU A 167 6.39 10.01 4.49
C LEU A 167 6.15 8.71 3.73
N ILE A 168 7.23 8.02 3.36
CA ILE A 168 7.19 6.66 2.83
C ILE A 168 7.83 5.77 3.88
N LYS A 169 7.07 4.81 4.41
CA LYS A 169 7.58 3.96 5.49
C LYS A 169 7.21 2.49 5.31
N ASN A 170 8.08 1.63 5.85
CA ASN A 170 7.89 0.18 5.86
C ASN A 170 7.42 -0.34 4.49
N SER A 171 8.07 0.13 3.42
CA SER A 171 7.63 -0.09 2.04
C SER A 171 8.79 -0.52 1.15
N HIS A 172 8.47 -1.30 0.12
CA HIS A 172 9.42 -1.79 -0.86
C HIS A 172 9.21 -1.09 -2.21
N SER A 173 10.26 -0.43 -2.70
CA SER A 173 10.31 0.16 -4.04
C SER A 173 11.30 -0.63 -4.91
N ARG A 174 10.79 -1.20 -5.99
CA ARG A 174 11.63 -1.89 -7.00
C ARG A 174 12.30 -0.93 -7.98
N GLY A 175 11.80 0.27 -8.09
CA GLY A 175 12.33 1.35 -8.92
C GLY A 175 12.84 2.50 -8.08
N SER A 176 12.57 3.71 -8.53
CA SER A 176 13.10 4.94 -7.96
C SER A 176 12.08 5.72 -7.13
N ILE A 177 12.58 6.41 -6.12
CA ILE A 177 11.82 7.40 -5.34
C ILE A 177 12.46 8.76 -5.59
N ASN A 178 11.98 9.49 -6.59
CA ASN A 178 12.66 10.69 -7.07
C ASN A 178 11.71 11.74 -7.70
N ARG A 179 12.29 12.76 -8.37
CA ARG A 179 11.56 13.81 -9.12
C ARG A 179 10.54 14.58 -8.27
N PHE A 180 10.94 14.89 -7.04
CA PHE A 180 10.19 15.81 -6.17
C PHE A 180 10.64 17.24 -6.41
N GLY A 181 9.70 18.17 -6.55
CA GLY A 181 9.98 19.58 -6.83
C GLY A 181 10.82 20.28 -5.76
N ALA A 182 11.37 21.39 -6.10
CA ALA A 182 12.21 22.18 -5.19
C ALA A 182 11.46 22.56 -3.91
N GLY A 183 12.12 22.39 -2.76
CA GLY A 183 11.54 22.63 -1.43
C GLY A 183 10.59 21.54 -0.95
N SER A 184 10.57 20.37 -1.58
CA SER A 184 9.90 19.18 -1.05
C SER A 184 10.58 18.67 0.21
N THR A 185 9.76 18.13 1.12
CA THR A 185 10.20 17.38 2.31
C THR A 185 9.68 15.95 2.20
N VAL A 186 10.58 15.04 1.83
CA VAL A 186 10.30 13.63 1.65
C VAL A 186 11.14 12.83 2.63
N THR A 187 10.51 11.94 3.37
CA THR A 187 11.18 11.06 4.33
C THR A 187 10.92 9.61 3.96
N LEU A 188 11.98 8.83 3.91
CA LEU A 188 11.94 7.38 3.81
C LEU A 188 12.35 6.81 5.16
N ASP A 189 11.53 5.93 5.72
CA ASP A 189 11.81 5.28 6.99
C ASP A 189 11.49 3.78 6.94
N HIS A 190 12.42 2.93 7.31
CA HIS A 190 12.28 1.47 7.20
C HIS A 190 11.85 0.99 5.80
N CYS A 191 12.45 1.54 4.77
CA CYS A 191 12.17 1.15 3.38
C CYS A 191 13.29 0.27 2.79
N ILE A 192 12.94 -0.48 1.76
CA ILE A 192 13.91 -1.11 0.86
C ILE A 192 13.72 -0.47 -0.51
N VAL A 193 14.80 0.07 -1.09
CA VAL A 193 14.80 0.71 -2.41
C VAL A 193 15.83 0.01 -3.29
N GLU A 194 15.37 -0.56 -4.40
CA GLU A 194 16.23 -1.34 -5.30
C GLU A 194 16.93 -0.49 -6.37
N TRP A 195 16.48 0.74 -6.62
CA TRP A 195 17.06 1.58 -7.65
C TRP A 195 17.59 2.91 -7.08
N ALA A 196 17.08 4.04 -7.50
CA ALA A 196 17.62 5.34 -7.16
C ALA A 196 16.67 6.16 -6.26
N VAL A 197 17.28 7.05 -5.49
CA VAL A 197 16.53 8.04 -4.72
C VAL A 197 16.88 9.45 -5.16
N GLY A 198 15.93 10.36 -5.04
CA GLY A 198 16.15 11.78 -5.20
C GLY A 198 16.53 12.46 -3.88
N ARG A 199 16.34 13.75 -3.82
CA ARG A 199 16.54 14.52 -2.59
C ARG A 199 15.52 14.13 -1.53
N CYS A 200 15.97 13.50 -0.44
CA CYS A 200 15.12 13.02 0.65
C CYS A 200 15.91 12.89 1.97
N THR A 201 15.20 12.74 3.05
CA THR A 201 15.74 12.27 4.32
C THR A 201 15.47 10.77 4.42
N CYS A 202 16.50 9.96 4.61
CA CYS A 202 16.41 8.52 4.71
C CYS A 202 16.87 8.08 6.09
N THR A 203 16.02 7.32 6.77
CA THR A 203 16.34 6.69 8.06
C THR A 203 16.03 5.21 8.03
N ASN A 204 16.82 4.41 8.72
CA ASN A 204 16.54 2.99 8.98
C ASN A 204 16.22 2.16 7.72
N SER A 205 16.74 2.55 6.57
CA SER A 205 16.36 2.02 5.26
C SER A 205 17.53 1.28 4.58
N ILE A 206 17.21 0.52 3.54
CA ILE A 206 18.18 -0.30 2.79
C ILE A 206 18.15 0.11 1.31
N PHE A 207 19.31 0.38 0.74
CA PHE A 207 19.49 0.79 -0.65
C PHE A 207 20.39 -0.21 -1.38
N LEU A 208 19.82 -0.91 -2.36
CA LEU A 208 20.45 -2.07 -3.00
C LEU A 208 21.19 -1.74 -4.30
N ASN A 209 21.06 -0.53 -4.82
CA ASN A 209 21.74 -0.11 -6.04
C ASN A 209 23.06 0.58 -5.73
N PHE A 210 24.11 0.27 -6.52
CA PHE A 210 25.43 0.90 -6.41
C PHE A 210 25.36 2.43 -6.61
N ASP A 211 24.50 2.89 -7.51
CA ASP A 211 24.31 4.30 -7.87
C ASP A 211 23.09 4.95 -7.20
N ALA A 212 22.55 4.35 -6.10
CA ALA A 212 21.28 4.78 -5.50
C ALA A 212 21.22 6.30 -5.19
N PHE A 213 22.35 6.89 -4.81
CA PHE A 213 22.43 8.32 -4.44
C PHE A 213 23.15 9.18 -5.47
N LYS A 214 23.44 8.67 -6.66
CA LYS A 214 24.22 9.38 -7.69
C LYS A 214 23.58 10.71 -8.12
N GLU A 215 22.26 10.74 -8.19
CA GLU A 215 21.49 11.92 -8.60
C GLU A 215 20.76 12.61 -7.42
N ALA A 216 20.99 12.10 -6.21
CA ALA A 216 20.37 12.63 -5.00
C ALA A 216 21.13 13.84 -4.46
N HIS A 217 20.90 15.01 -5.03
CA HIS A 217 21.53 16.22 -4.56
C HIS A 217 20.93 16.68 -3.21
N GLY A 218 21.67 16.51 -2.11
CA GLY A 218 21.29 16.93 -0.77
C GLY A 218 20.40 15.93 -0.03
N ALA A 219 20.60 14.64 -0.20
CA ALA A 219 20.02 13.62 0.64
C ALA A 219 20.69 13.58 2.02
N ASN A 220 19.88 13.39 3.08
CA ASN A 220 20.34 13.13 4.44
C ASN A 220 20.04 11.68 4.79
N VAL A 221 21.06 10.87 4.99
CA VAL A 221 20.95 9.42 5.16
C VAL A 221 21.52 9.01 6.51
N THR A 222 20.70 8.42 7.36
CA THR A 222 21.10 8.07 8.74
C THR A 222 20.70 6.64 9.07
N LYS A 223 21.62 5.86 9.63
CA LYS A 223 21.38 4.47 10.03
C LYS A 223 20.75 3.63 8.91
N CYS A 224 21.34 3.71 7.71
CA CYS A 224 20.90 2.97 6.54
C CYS A 224 21.98 1.99 6.08
N ILE A 225 21.55 0.88 5.48
CA ILE A 225 22.43 0.03 4.68
C ILE A 225 22.44 0.59 3.27
N ILE A 226 23.63 0.78 2.72
CA ILE A 226 23.86 1.30 1.38
C ILE A 226 24.90 0.45 0.67
N TYR A 227 24.70 0.20 -0.63
CA TYR A 227 25.64 -0.59 -1.41
C TYR A 227 26.95 0.18 -1.62
N ASN A 228 26.85 1.48 -1.93
CA ASN A 228 28.01 2.32 -2.13
C ASN A 228 27.73 3.75 -1.66
N LYS A 229 28.66 4.30 -0.87
CA LYS A 229 28.64 5.71 -0.45
C LYS A 229 29.15 6.60 -1.57
N ILE A 230 28.30 6.95 -2.51
CA ILE A 230 28.66 7.96 -3.50
C ILE A 230 28.56 9.33 -2.85
N GLU A 231 29.68 9.85 -2.44
CA GLU A 231 29.83 11.26 -2.05
C GLU A 231 29.81 12.13 -3.32
N ASN A 232 28.64 12.28 -3.93
CA ASN A 232 28.50 13.16 -5.07
C ASN A 232 28.61 14.60 -4.62
N ASN A 233 29.73 15.23 -4.97
CA ASN A 233 29.98 16.68 -4.90
C ASN A 233 29.74 17.31 -3.51
N GLY A 234 29.86 16.55 -2.43
CA GLY A 234 29.68 17.05 -1.06
C GLY A 234 28.27 17.46 -0.69
N SER A 235 27.25 17.07 -1.45
CA SER A 235 25.86 17.46 -1.19
C SER A 235 25.06 16.43 -0.40
N ASN A 236 25.42 15.14 -0.44
CA ASN A 236 24.77 14.10 0.34
C ASN A 236 25.46 13.91 1.70
N THR A 237 24.72 13.70 2.74
CA THR A 237 25.24 13.44 4.10
C THR A 237 24.88 12.03 4.53
N PHE A 238 25.91 11.25 4.93
CA PHE A 238 25.74 9.90 5.45
C PHE A 238 26.20 9.85 6.91
N THR A 239 25.29 9.48 7.81
CA THR A 239 25.55 9.38 9.24
C THR A 239 25.31 7.96 9.72
N ASP A 240 26.32 7.34 10.34
CA ASP A 240 26.24 5.98 10.90
C ASP A 240 25.66 4.93 9.93
N CYS A 241 25.97 5.03 8.66
CA CYS A 241 25.51 4.11 7.62
C CYS A 241 26.50 2.96 7.41
N TRP A 242 25.97 1.80 7.06
CA TRP A 242 26.76 0.61 6.72
C TRP A 242 26.85 0.46 5.20
N GLU A 243 28.07 0.24 4.71
CA GLU A 243 28.32 -0.06 3.30
C GLU A 243 28.40 -1.58 3.15
N VAL A 244 27.40 -2.17 2.49
CA VAL A 244 27.22 -3.62 2.42
C VAL A 244 26.77 -4.03 1.02
N SER A 245 27.39 -5.08 0.46
CA SER A 245 26.93 -5.66 -0.80
C SER A 245 25.51 -6.23 -0.65
N PRO A 246 24.61 -6.06 -1.64
CA PRO A 246 23.25 -6.61 -1.57
C PRO A 246 23.19 -8.10 -1.26
N SER A 247 24.15 -8.89 -1.76
CA SER A 247 24.27 -10.33 -1.46
C SER A 247 24.50 -10.64 0.03
N ASP A 248 25.00 -9.67 0.79
CA ASP A 248 25.33 -9.84 2.20
C ASP A 248 24.27 -9.27 3.14
N VAL A 249 23.23 -8.65 2.60
CA VAL A 249 22.17 -8.01 3.42
C VAL A 249 21.13 -9.02 3.89
N PHE A 250 20.55 -9.81 2.99
CA PHE A 250 19.41 -10.69 3.29
C PHE A 250 19.79 -12.18 3.30
N THR A 251 19.08 -12.95 4.13
CA THR A 251 19.26 -14.42 4.22
C THR A 251 18.72 -15.14 2.98
N ASP A 252 17.72 -14.55 2.31
CA ASP A 252 16.99 -15.14 1.18
C ASP A 252 17.39 -14.55 -0.19
N VAL A 253 18.53 -13.83 -0.25
CA VAL A 253 19.09 -13.28 -1.49
C VAL A 253 20.39 -14.02 -1.82
N GLU A 254 20.42 -14.67 -2.99
CA GLU A 254 21.63 -15.29 -3.53
C GLU A 254 22.44 -14.27 -4.36
N GLU A 255 23.75 -14.51 -4.46
CA GLU A 255 24.65 -13.69 -5.29
C GLU A 255 24.19 -13.75 -6.76
N GLY A 256 23.98 -12.57 -7.37
CA GLY A 256 23.52 -12.46 -8.76
C GLY A 256 22.00 -12.43 -8.96
N MET A 257 21.19 -12.53 -7.89
CA MET A 257 19.78 -12.20 -7.99
C MET A 257 19.62 -10.71 -8.25
N GLY A 258 19.19 -10.39 -9.47
CA GLY A 258 18.84 -9.03 -9.85
C GLY A 258 17.58 -8.53 -9.14
N SER A 259 17.29 -7.27 -9.31
CA SER A 259 16.15 -6.54 -8.76
C SER A 259 14.76 -7.14 -9.08
N ASP A 260 14.67 -8.13 -9.95
CA ASP A 260 13.39 -8.68 -10.42
C ASP A 260 12.72 -9.70 -9.47
N SER A 261 13.30 -9.93 -8.32
CA SER A 261 12.95 -11.09 -7.51
C SER A 261 12.11 -10.77 -6.28
N TYR A 262 11.18 -9.79 -6.35
CA TYR A 262 10.07 -9.85 -5.42
C TYR A 262 9.27 -11.11 -5.70
N THR A 263 9.41 -12.07 -4.80
CA THR A 263 8.51 -13.23 -4.73
C THR A 263 7.66 -13.12 -3.48
N PRO A 264 6.44 -13.63 -3.48
CA PRO A 264 5.58 -13.67 -2.29
C PRO A 264 6.22 -14.36 -1.09
N THR A 265 7.26 -15.16 -1.33
CA THR A 265 8.01 -15.90 -0.30
C THR A 265 9.15 -15.11 0.32
N ARG A 266 9.49 -13.93 -0.20
CA ARG A 266 10.61 -13.14 0.31
C ARG A 266 10.27 -12.52 1.65
N THR A 267 11.08 -12.80 2.65
CA THR A 267 10.86 -12.30 4.02
C THR A 267 11.61 -11.00 4.29
N PHE A 268 12.66 -10.69 3.49
CA PHE A 268 13.62 -9.60 3.72
C PHE A 268 14.31 -9.70 5.09
N GLU A 269 14.52 -10.92 5.57
CA GLU A 269 15.21 -11.18 6.82
C GLU A 269 16.70 -10.84 6.67
N LEU A 270 17.21 -10.03 7.59
CA LEU A 270 18.60 -9.59 7.58
C LEU A 270 19.54 -10.71 8.04
N LYS A 271 20.73 -10.81 7.44
CA LYS A 271 21.80 -11.71 7.88
C LYS A 271 22.34 -11.36 9.27
N HIS A 272 22.40 -10.06 9.58
CA HIS A 272 22.97 -9.52 10.83
C HIS A 272 22.06 -8.48 11.47
N PRO A 273 20.83 -8.84 11.87
CA PRO A 273 19.84 -7.90 12.43
C PRO A 273 20.36 -7.21 13.70
N GLU A 274 21.16 -7.89 14.52
CA GLU A 274 21.76 -7.34 15.75
C GLU A 274 22.82 -6.25 15.50
N THR A 275 23.39 -6.21 14.31
CA THR A 275 24.41 -5.23 13.91
C THR A 275 23.79 -3.98 13.31
N TRP A 276 22.74 -4.14 12.53
CA TRP A 276 22.11 -3.07 11.75
C TRP A 276 20.89 -2.50 12.47
N ILE A 277 21.19 -1.80 13.57
CA ILE A 277 20.17 -1.20 14.44
C ILE A 277 19.93 0.25 14.07
N GLY A 278 18.68 0.57 13.75
CA GLY A 278 18.23 1.89 13.37
C GLY A 278 18.22 2.93 14.49
N THR A 279 17.72 4.10 14.18
CA THR A 279 17.62 5.24 15.13
C THR A 279 16.61 4.98 16.24
N ASP A 280 15.68 4.08 16.04
CA ASP A 280 14.62 3.68 16.95
C ASP A 280 14.96 2.44 17.81
N GLY A 281 16.19 1.93 17.68
CA GLY A 281 16.67 0.75 18.41
C GLY A 281 16.19 -0.58 17.84
N GLN A 282 15.64 -0.58 16.62
CA GLN A 282 15.18 -1.77 15.91
C GLN A 282 16.05 -2.02 14.68
N GLU A 283 15.95 -3.21 14.10
CA GLU A 283 16.62 -3.53 12.84
C GLU A 283 16.16 -2.59 11.70
N VAL A 284 17.05 -2.29 10.76
CA VAL A 284 16.75 -1.45 9.60
C VAL A 284 15.98 -2.23 8.53
N GLY A 285 15.39 -1.51 7.57
CA GLY A 285 14.58 -2.09 6.50
C GLY A 285 13.13 -2.35 6.91
N ILE A 286 12.44 -3.17 6.13
CA ILE A 286 11.02 -3.48 6.34
C ILE A 286 10.86 -4.34 7.59
N ARG A 287 9.98 -3.92 8.50
CA ARG A 287 9.83 -4.50 9.83
C ARG A 287 8.56 -5.35 10.00
N TYR A 288 8.64 -6.28 10.96
CA TYR A 288 7.49 -6.98 11.56
C TYR A 288 6.54 -7.63 10.57
N GLY A 289 7.04 -8.62 9.87
CA GLY A 289 6.16 -9.40 9.04
C GLY A 289 5.37 -8.43 8.16
N TRP A 290 6.04 -7.83 7.20
CA TRP A 290 5.43 -6.98 6.20
C TRP A 290 4.14 -7.59 5.73
N SER A 291 3.02 -7.13 6.28
CA SER A 291 1.73 -7.68 5.99
C SER A 291 1.25 -7.14 4.65
N LYS A 292 1.40 -7.93 3.63
CA LYS A 292 0.93 -7.66 2.26
C LYS A 292 -0.59 -7.64 2.16
N VAL A 293 -1.23 -8.31 3.09
CA VAL A 293 -2.69 -8.43 3.17
C VAL A 293 -3.16 -7.66 4.40
N PRO A 294 -4.22 -6.85 4.33
CA PRO A 294 -4.83 -6.28 5.52
C PRO A 294 -5.12 -7.42 6.50
N ASN A 295 -4.85 -7.19 7.78
CA ASN A 295 -5.26 -8.12 8.81
C ASN A 295 -6.80 -8.20 8.83
N SER A 296 -7.37 -8.98 7.92
CA SER A 296 -8.76 -9.35 8.03
C SER A 296 -8.89 -10.11 9.36
N ILE A 297 -9.77 -9.65 10.22
CA ILE A 297 -10.14 -10.44 11.40
C ILE A 297 -10.78 -11.71 10.85
N ALA A 298 -10.00 -12.79 10.77
CA ALA A 298 -10.56 -14.10 10.47
C ALA A 298 -11.46 -14.47 11.64
N LEU A 299 -12.76 -14.32 11.45
CA LEU A 299 -13.75 -14.79 12.41
C LEU A 299 -13.78 -16.32 12.29
N LYS A 300 -13.31 -17.00 13.33
CA LYS A 300 -13.39 -18.45 13.43
C LYS A 300 -14.65 -18.84 14.21
N ASN A 301 -15.22 -20.00 13.86
CA ASN A 301 -16.37 -20.57 14.59
C ASN A 301 -17.54 -19.59 14.71
N VAL A 302 -17.94 -18.97 13.60
CA VAL A 302 -19.13 -18.10 13.60
C VAL A 302 -20.38 -18.93 13.78
N THR A 303 -21.08 -18.71 14.88
CA THR A 303 -22.39 -19.32 15.15
C THR A 303 -23.45 -18.21 15.18
N THR A 304 -24.51 -18.39 14.43
CA THR A 304 -25.65 -17.49 14.41
C THR A 304 -26.88 -18.15 15.00
N THR A 305 -27.51 -17.50 15.95
CA THR A 305 -28.79 -17.94 16.53
C THR A 305 -29.80 -16.81 16.52
N VAL A 306 -31.04 -17.15 16.21
CA VAL A 306 -32.15 -16.19 16.24
C VAL A 306 -32.99 -16.46 17.49
N SER A 307 -33.16 -15.46 18.35
CA SER A 307 -34.03 -15.51 19.52
C SER A 307 -35.00 -14.33 19.47
N GLY A 308 -36.27 -14.62 19.21
CA GLY A 308 -37.29 -13.59 18.98
C GLY A 308 -36.95 -12.71 17.77
N ASN A 309 -36.78 -11.41 17.97
CA ASN A 309 -36.39 -10.44 16.93
C ASN A 309 -34.86 -10.17 16.90
N ASN A 310 -34.08 -10.85 17.72
CA ASN A 310 -32.63 -10.63 17.85
C ASN A 310 -31.84 -11.70 17.10
N LEU A 311 -30.85 -11.26 16.32
CA LEU A 311 -29.81 -12.11 15.75
C LEU A 311 -28.59 -12.06 16.67
N ASN A 312 -28.24 -13.20 17.29
CA ASN A 312 -27.03 -13.33 18.08
C ASN A 312 -25.93 -13.94 17.20
N VAL A 313 -24.80 -13.26 17.13
CA VAL A 313 -23.61 -13.74 16.42
C VAL A 313 -22.49 -13.95 17.43
N THR A 314 -22.04 -15.18 17.55
CA THR A 314 -20.89 -15.54 18.39
C THR A 314 -19.74 -15.93 17.48
N TYR A 315 -18.54 -15.47 17.77
CA TYR A 315 -17.33 -15.79 17.00
C TYR A 315 -16.10 -15.88 17.91
N THR A 316 -15.09 -16.60 17.46
CA THR A 316 -13.74 -16.58 18.04
C THR A 316 -12.79 -15.87 17.08
N LYS A 317 -11.81 -15.14 17.65
CA LYS A 317 -10.73 -14.50 16.90
C LYS A 317 -9.59 -15.49 16.65
#